data_3d65583899933bc286ce693841c03e52
#
_entry.id   3d65583899933bc286ce693841c03e52
#
_cell.length_a   1.000
_cell.length_b   1.000
_cell.length_c   1.000
_cell.angle_alpha   90.00
_cell.angle_beta   90.00
_cell.angle_gamma   90.00
#
_symmetry.space_group_name_H-M   'P 1'
#
loop_
_entity.id
_entity.type
_entity.pdbx_description
1 polymer ?
#
loop_
_entity_poly.entity_id
_entity_poly.type
_entity_poly.pdbx_seq_one_letter_code
_entity_poly.pdbx_strand_id
1 'polypeptide(L)'
;LIARKLLETRILACAAPAYLARRGRPRHPRDLVRHECLLFRDPATGRPFPWEFHRAGKIVEVEVTGSLVMNDLATKLSACIAGHGIAQTIEFGLDSLLASGELVQILGDWAEERFPLYAYHPSRHLPPAKVRAFLEFVVASIPPTSKKETGNSTRKIQPRRR
;
A
#
# COMPACT_ATOMS: atom_id res chain seq x y z
N LEU A 1 -0.90 -24.60 0.67
CA LEU A 1 -0.28 -23.32 0.98
C LEU A 1 -0.64 -22.92 2.42
N ILE A 2 0.37 -22.58 3.20
CA ILE A 2 0.23 -22.00 4.54
C ILE A 2 0.56 -20.52 4.43
N ALA A 3 -0.31 -19.68 4.98
CA ALA A 3 -0.13 -18.25 5.05
C ALA A 3 0.29 -17.84 6.47
N ARG A 4 1.40 -17.13 6.61
CA ARG A 4 1.82 -16.50 7.86
C ARG A 4 1.77 -14.99 7.69
N LYS A 5 0.95 -14.30 8.49
CA LYS A 5 0.94 -12.83 8.52
C LYS A 5 2.28 -12.35 9.04
N LEU A 6 2.95 -11.51 8.27
CA LEU A 6 4.24 -10.91 8.64
C LEU A 6 4.02 -9.58 9.37
N LEU A 7 3.21 -8.72 8.80
CA LEU A 7 2.87 -7.41 9.36
C LEU A 7 1.52 -6.93 8.84
N GLU A 8 1.04 -5.85 9.41
CA GLU A 8 -0.08 -5.07 8.89
C GLU A 8 0.41 -3.65 8.61
N THR A 9 0.12 -3.15 7.42
CA THR A 9 0.44 -1.80 6.98
C THR A 9 -0.85 -1.10 6.52
N ARG A 10 -0.73 0.12 6.04
CA ARG A 10 -1.85 0.88 5.49
C ARG A 10 -1.61 1.17 4.02
N ILE A 11 -2.69 1.46 3.31
CA ILE A 11 -2.64 2.12 2.01
C ILE A 11 -2.76 3.62 2.27
N LEU A 12 -1.87 4.40 1.68
CA LEU A 12 -1.90 5.87 1.74
C LEU A 12 -1.68 6.50 0.37
N ALA A 13 -2.09 7.77 0.26
CA ALA A 13 -1.77 8.59 -0.90
C ALA A 13 -0.68 9.59 -0.54
N CYS A 14 0.28 9.77 -1.44
CA CYS A 14 1.39 10.71 -1.25
C CYS A 14 1.76 11.41 -2.56
N ALA A 15 2.45 12.53 -2.44
CA ALA A 15 2.99 13.30 -3.56
C ALA A 15 4.23 14.07 -3.14
N ALA A 16 5.07 14.45 -4.10
CA ALA A 16 6.17 15.38 -3.85
C ALA A 16 5.65 16.78 -3.54
N PRO A 17 6.31 17.55 -2.64
CA PRO A 17 5.95 18.93 -2.38
C PRO A 17 5.89 19.80 -3.65
N ALA A 18 6.82 19.60 -4.58
CA ALA A 18 6.87 20.31 -5.85
C ALA A 18 5.64 20.08 -6.72
N TYR A 19 5.08 18.87 -6.73
CA TYR A 19 3.82 18.58 -7.40
C TYR A 19 2.67 19.34 -6.76
N LEU A 20 2.57 19.27 -5.43
CA LEU A 20 1.50 19.92 -4.68
C LEU A 20 1.54 21.46 -4.80
N ALA A 21 2.74 22.03 -4.88
CA ALA A 21 2.91 23.49 -5.10
C ALA A 21 2.37 23.93 -6.47
N ARG A 22 2.52 23.10 -7.51
CA ARG A 22 2.05 23.42 -8.88
C ARG A 22 0.57 23.13 -9.08
N ARG A 23 0.05 22.04 -8.50
CA ARG A 23 -1.27 21.48 -8.82
C ARG A 23 -2.29 21.63 -7.69
N GLY A 24 -1.85 22.13 -6.54
CA GLY A 24 -2.66 22.21 -5.33
C GLY A 24 -2.71 20.87 -4.57
N ARG A 25 -3.24 20.94 -3.35
CA ARG A 25 -3.38 19.76 -2.46
C ARG A 25 -4.84 19.30 -2.44
N PRO A 26 -5.15 18.06 -2.82
CA PRO A 26 -6.51 17.51 -2.72
C PRO A 26 -6.92 17.44 -1.24
N ARG A 27 -8.17 17.81 -0.95
CA ARG A 27 -8.77 17.79 0.40
C ARG A 27 -9.75 16.64 0.57
N HIS A 28 -10.26 16.12 -0.53
CA HIS A 28 -11.19 14.99 -0.57
C HIS A 28 -10.76 14.00 -1.66
N PRO A 29 -10.98 12.68 -1.51
CA PRO A 29 -10.64 11.70 -2.54
C PRO A 29 -11.18 12.03 -3.94
N ARG A 30 -12.38 12.59 -4.03
CA ARG A 30 -12.98 13.00 -5.32
C ARG A 30 -12.22 14.12 -6.04
N ASP A 31 -11.37 14.88 -5.34
CA ASP A 31 -10.56 15.91 -5.97
C ASP A 31 -9.50 15.32 -6.90
N LEU A 32 -9.15 14.04 -6.69
CA LEU A 32 -8.14 13.31 -7.46
C LEU A 32 -8.46 13.18 -8.95
N VAL A 33 -9.72 13.32 -9.34
CA VAL A 33 -10.12 13.37 -10.77
C VAL A 33 -9.50 14.54 -11.53
N ARG A 34 -8.99 15.56 -10.81
CA ARG A 34 -8.33 16.75 -11.39
C ARG A 34 -6.80 16.68 -11.28
N HIS A 35 -6.28 15.57 -10.75
CA HIS A 35 -4.85 15.38 -10.54
C HIS A 35 -4.29 14.29 -11.45
N GLU A 36 -3.01 14.40 -11.76
CA GLU A 36 -2.25 13.34 -12.40
C GLU A 36 -1.96 12.26 -11.38
N CYS A 37 -2.45 11.04 -11.61
CA CYS A 37 -2.30 9.90 -10.71
C CYS A 37 -1.35 8.87 -11.33
N LEU A 38 -0.44 8.36 -10.52
CA LEU A 38 0.52 7.34 -10.92
C LEU A 38 -0.10 5.96 -10.74
N LEU A 39 -0.56 5.39 -11.84
CA LEU A 39 -1.35 4.16 -11.83
C LEU A 39 -0.44 2.92 -11.70
N PHE A 40 -0.90 1.94 -10.96
CA PHE A 40 -0.21 0.66 -10.81
C PHE A 40 -1.03 -0.44 -11.46
N ARG A 41 -0.39 -1.21 -12.35
CA ARG A 41 -1.04 -2.26 -13.11
C ARG A 41 -1.22 -3.51 -12.27
N ASP A 42 -2.43 -4.02 -12.20
CA ASP A 42 -2.73 -5.34 -11.66
C ASP A 42 -2.20 -6.42 -12.63
N PRO A 43 -1.27 -7.27 -12.19
CA PRO A 43 -0.72 -8.32 -13.04
C PRO A 43 -1.75 -9.39 -13.43
N ALA A 44 -2.83 -9.55 -12.68
CA ALA A 44 -3.86 -10.53 -12.94
C ALA A 44 -4.84 -10.08 -14.05
N THR A 45 -5.17 -8.80 -14.08
CA THR A 45 -6.16 -8.25 -15.02
C THR A 45 -5.54 -7.40 -16.11
N GLY A 46 -4.28 -6.97 -15.96
CA GLY A 46 -3.60 -6.06 -16.87
C GLY A 46 -4.11 -4.61 -16.79
N ARG A 47 -5.11 -4.33 -15.97
CA ARG A 47 -5.70 -3.00 -15.76
C ARG A 47 -5.10 -2.32 -14.52
N PRO A 48 -5.17 -0.99 -14.44
CA PRO A 48 -4.82 -0.31 -13.18
C PRO A 48 -5.70 -0.77 -12.02
N PHE A 49 -5.12 -0.86 -10.82
CA PHE A 49 -5.91 -1.06 -9.61
C PHE A 49 -6.85 0.12 -9.40
N PRO A 50 -8.11 -0.12 -9.00
CA PRO A 50 -9.01 0.95 -8.55
C PRO A 50 -8.43 1.60 -7.28
N TRP A 51 -8.69 2.89 -7.10
CA TRP A 51 -8.29 3.60 -5.91
C TRP A 51 -9.45 3.70 -4.94
N GLU A 52 -9.25 3.15 -3.76
CA GLU A 52 -10.21 3.19 -2.66
C GLU A 52 -9.64 4.01 -1.50
N PHE A 53 -10.52 4.69 -0.80
CA PHE A 53 -10.19 5.50 0.37
C PHE A 53 -11.17 5.17 1.49
N HIS A 54 -10.63 4.86 2.66
CA HIS A 54 -11.38 4.38 3.82
C HIS A 54 -11.35 5.41 4.94
N ARG A 55 -12.52 5.78 5.46
CA ARG A 55 -12.66 6.69 6.60
C ARG A 55 -13.91 6.35 7.40
N ALA A 56 -13.77 6.09 8.71
CA ALA A 56 -14.89 5.82 9.64
C ALA A 56 -15.88 4.79 9.10
N GLY A 57 -15.38 3.68 8.55
CA GLY A 57 -16.20 2.61 7.98
C GLY A 57 -16.82 2.92 6.61
N LYS A 58 -16.59 4.11 6.05
CA LYS A 58 -17.00 4.47 4.69
C LYS A 58 -15.86 4.19 3.71
N ILE A 59 -16.22 3.65 2.55
CA ILE A 59 -15.31 3.43 1.43
C ILE A 59 -15.73 4.35 0.29
N VAL A 60 -14.77 5.08 -0.25
CA VAL A 60 -14.93 5.94 -1.43
C VAL A 60 -14.01 5.42 -2.51
N GLU A 61 -14.58 4.86 -3.55
CA GLU A 61 -13.87 4.51 -4.77
C GLU A 61 -13.79 5.73 -5.68
N VAL A 62 -12.61 5.96 -6.26
CA VAL A 62 -12.36 7.09 -7.16
C VAL A 62 -11.78 6.57 -8.45
N GLU A 63 -12.44 6.87 -9.55
CA GLU A 63 -11.90 6.64 -10.88
C GLU A 63 -10.86 7.73 -11.17
N VAL A 64 -9.60 7.38 -11.01
CA VAL A 64 -8.47 8.28 -11.24
C VAL A 64 -7.90 8.07 -12.64
N THR A 65 -7.29 9.12 -13.18
CA THR A 65 -6.62 9.10 -14.47
C THR A 65 -5.16 9.50 -14.33
N GLY A 66 -4.34 9.04 -15.26
CA GLY A 66 -2.93 9.39 -15.30
C GLY A 66 -2.26 8.88 -16.56
N SER A 67 -1.24 9.57 -17.00
CA SER A 67 -0.48 9.25 -18.20
C SER A 67 0.51 8.09 -17.99
N LEU A 68 0.86 7.79 -16.73
CA LEU A 68 1.83 6.76 -16.37
C LEU A 68 1.14 5.58 -15.70
N VAL A 69 1.28 4.40 -16.34
CA VAL A 69 0.84 3.10 -15.79
C VAL A 69 2.06 2.22 -15.61
N MET A 70 2.37 1.86 -14.38
CA MET A 70 3.58 1.13 -14.00
C MET A 70 3.24 -0.22 -13.39
N ASN A 71 4.17 -1.15 -13.43
CA ASN A 71 4.08 -2.47 -12.81
C ASN A 71 5.19 -2.71 -11.78
N ASP A 72 5.99 -1.69 -11.50
CA ASP A 72 7.07 -1.70 -10.53
C ASP A 72 6.89 -0.57 -9.50
N LEU A 73 6.99 -0.94 -8.21
CA LEU A 73 6.77 0.00 -7.12
C LEU A 73 7.89 1.04 -7.02
N ALA A 74 9.14 0.63 -7.24
CA ALA A 74 10.28 1.55 -7.14
C ALA A 74 10.20 2.63 -8.22
N THR A 75 9.87 2.24 -9.45
CA THR A 75 9.64 3.18 -10.57
C THR A 75 8.49 4.15 -10.25
N LYS A 76 7.38 3.64 -9.68
CA LYS A 76 6.25 4.49 -9.28
C LYS A 76 6.65 5.51 -8.22
N LEU A 77 7.40 5.10 -7.19
CA LEU A 77 7.88 5.99 -6.15
C LEU A 77 8.87 7.02 -6.68
N SER A 78 9.78 6.62 -7.57
CA SER A 78 10.72 7.54 -8.23
C SER A 78 9.98 8.61 -9.04
N ALA A 79 8.97 8.23 -9.81
CA ALA A 79 8.12 9.17 -10.54
C ALA A 79 7.36 10.12 -9.60
N CYS A 80 6.89 9.61 -8.45
CA CYS A 80 6.22 10.42 -7.43
C CYS A 80 7.16 11.46 -6.82
N ILE A 81 8.38 11.05 -6.42
CA ILE A 81 9.42 11.92 -5.88
C ILE A 81 9.82 13.00 -6.91
N ALA A 82 9.94 12.61 -8.18
CA ALA A 82 10.20 13.55 -9.27
C ALA A 82 9.04 14.51 -9.55
N GLY A 83 7.90 14.38 -8.86
CA GLY A 83 6.77 15.29 -8.95
C GLY A 83 5.91 15.11 -10.20
N HIS A 84 5.87 13.90 -10.77
CA HIS A 84 5.03 13.59 -11.92
C HIS A 84 3.56 13.40 -11.55
N GLY A 85 3.24 13.08 -10.30
CA GLY A 85 1.85 12.87 -9.90
C GLY A 85 1.68 12.42 -8.45
N ILE A 86 0.45 12.04 -8.13
CA ILE A 86 0.07 11.46 -6.85
C ILE A 86 0.18 9.92 -6.95
N ALA A 87 0.75 9.29 -5.93
CA ALA A 87 0.78 7.84 -5.82
C ALA A 87 -0.11 7.37 -4.66
N GLN A 88 -0.90 6.31 -4.88
CA GLN A 88 -1.47 5.51 -3.81
C GLN A 88 -0.62 4.26 -3.63
N THR A 89 -0.18 3.97 -2.41
CA THR A 89 0.78 2.90 -2.15
C THR A 89 0.71 2.40 -0.71
N ILE A 90 1.35 1.27 -0.44
CA ILE A 90 1.51 0.77 0.93
C ILE A 90 2.47 1.69 1.71
N GLU A 91 2.16 1.93 2.99
CA GLU A 91 3.00 2.77 3.88
C GLU A 91 4.36 2.13 4.19
N PHE A 92 4.42 0.80 4.22
CA PHE A 92 5.64 0.07 4.55
C PHE A 92 6.81 0.44 3.63
N GLY A 93 7.90 0.89 4.25
CA GLY A 93 9.11 1.33 3.55
C GLY A 93 9.11 2.79 3.09
N LEU A 94 8.10 3.60 3.46
CA LEU A 94 8.05 5.03 3.13
C LEU A 94 8.56 5.94 4.26
N ASP A 95 8.90 5.39 5.42
CA ASP A 95 9.23 6.17 6.62
C ASP A 95 10.31 7.23 6.37
N SER A 96 11.38 6.87 5.67
CA SER A 96 12.48 7.80 5.35
C SER A 96 12.04 8.92 4.41
N LEU A 97 11.25 8.61 3.39
CA LEU A 97 10.78 9.58 2.40
C LEU A 97 9.75 10.55 2.99
N LEU A 98 8.92 10.08 3.93
CA LEU A 98 7.99 10.93 4.64
C LEU A 98 8.70 11.79 5.70
N ALA A 99 9.68 11.22 6.41
CA ALA A 99 10.45 11.95 7.41
C ALA A 99 11.37 13.01 6.79
N SER A 100 11.97 12.74 5.63
CA SER A 100 12.79 13.73 4.89
C SER A 100 11.95 14.82 4.22
N GLY A 101 10.65 14.59 4.06
CA GLY A 101 9.75 15.49 3.34
C GLY A 101 9.87 15.39 1.81
N GLU A 102 10.60 14.42 1.27
CA GLU A 102 10.63 14.14 -0.17
C GLU A 102 9.25 13.75 -0.69
N LEU A 103 8.48 13.04 0.13
CA LEU A 103 7.07 12.78 -0.07
C LEU A 103 6.25 13.31 1.10
N VAL A 104 5.07 13.79 0.80
CA VAL A 104 4.09 14.26 1.78
C VAL A 104 2.83 13.41 1.67
N GLN A 105 2.39 12.84 2.79
CA GLN A 105 1.10 12.17 2.84
C GLN A 105 -0.02 13.19 2.60
N ILE A 106 -0.95 12.83 1.74
CA ILE A 106 -2.19 13.57 1.49
C ILE A 106 -3.39 12.71 1.87
N LEU A 107 -4.54 13.33 2.10
CA LEU A 107 -5.78 12.61 2.45
C LEU A 107 -5.61 11.65 3.65
N GLY A 108 -4.81 12.03 4.65
CA GLY A 108 -4.48 11.17 5.78
C GLY A 108 -5.69 10.65 6.55
N ASP A 109 -6.77 11.43 6.66
CA ASP A 109 -8.04 11.01 7.27
C ASP A 109 -8.75 9.88 6.49
N TRP A 110 -8.30 9.60 5.27
CA TRP A 110 -8.85 8.61 4.36
C TRP A 110 -7.94 7.38 4.18
N ALA A 111 -6.91 7.24 5.01
CA ALA A 111 -5.92 6.18 4.95
C ALA A 111 -6.16 5.10 6.02
N GLU A 112 -7.42 4.72 6.25
CA GLU A 112 -7.78 3.69 7.25
C GLU A 112 -7.75 2.26 6.67
N GLU A 113 -7.51 2.11 5.36
CA GLU A 113 -7.40 0.80 4.74
C GLU A 113 -6.21 0.03 5.31
N ARG A 114 -6.49 -1.17 5.83
CA ARG A 114 -5.49 -2.08 6.37
C ARG A 114 -5.05 -3.07 5.32
N PHE A 115 -3.76 -3.15 5.11
CA PHE A 115 -3.14 -4.04 4.14
C PHE A 115 -2.22 -5.04 4.84
N PRO A 116 -2.68 -6.28 5.06
CA PRO A 116 -1.85 -7.31 5.68
C PRO A 116 -0.89 -7.92 4.67
N LEU A 117 0.39 -8.02 5.05
CA LEU A 117 1.40 -8.74 4.28
C LEU A 117 1.56 -10.16 4.82
N TYR A 118 1.54 -11.14 3.92
CA TYR A 118 1.67 -12.56 4.24
C TYR A 118 2.85 -13.18 3.54
N ALA A 119 3.54 -14.10 4.25
CA ALA A 119 4.42 -15.07 3.61
C ALA A 119 3.64 -16.35 3.32
N TYR A 120 3.81 -16.89 2.12
CA TYR A 120 3.21 -18.15 1.71
C TYR A 120 4.29 -19.21 1.52
N HIS A 121 4.06 -20.42 2.04
CA HIS A 121 4.92 -21.56 1.77
C HIS A 121 4.11 -22.84 1.49
N PRO A 122 4.63 -23.76 0.65
CA PRO A 122 3.84 -24.89 0.13
C PRO A 122 3.66 -26.05 1.10
N SER A 123 4.37 -26.09 2.23
CA SER A 123 4.35 -27.25 3.13
C SER A 123 3.05 -27.36 3.93
N ARG A 124 2.47 -28.56 3.95
CA ARG A 124 1.36 -28.93 4.84
C ARG A 124 1.85 -29.54 6.17
N HIS A 125 3.12 -29.92 6.23
CA HIS A 125 3.81 -30.39 7.43
C HIS A 125 4.67 -29.24 8.00
N LEU A 126 5.27 -29.46 9.15
CA LEU A 126 6.18 -28.50 9.77
C LEU A 126 7.17 -27.95 8.72
N PRO A 127 7.26 -26.62 8.54
CA PRO A 127 8.17 -26.06 7.57
C PRO A 127 9.60 -26.52 7.89
N PRO A 128 10.44 -26.79 6.86
CA PRO A 128 11.85 -27.09 7.07
C PRO A 128 12.50 -26.06 7.99
N ALA A 129 13.45 -26.48 8.82
CA ALA A 129 14.09 -25.60 9.81
C ALA A 129 14.61 -24.29 9.19
N LYS A 130 15.17 -24.35 7.98
CA LYS A 130 15.63 -23.18 7.23
C LYS A 130 14.52 -22.17 6.88
N VAL A 131 13.32 -22.67 6.53
CA VAL A 131 12.15 -21.80 6.22
C VAL A 131 11.64 -21.15 7.50
N ARG A 132 11.59 -21.91 8.60
CA ARG A 132 11.19 -21.39 9.90
C ARG A 132 12.15 -20.30 10.38
N ALA A 133 13.46 -20.57 10.37
CA ALA A 133 14.49 -19.61 10.76
C ALA A 133 14.43 -18.34 9.91
N PHE A 134 14.23 -18.48 8.59
CA PHE A 134 14.08 -17.34 7.69
C PHE A 134 12.84 -16.50 8.05
N LEU A 135 11.68 -17.13 8.27
CA LEU A 135 10.45 -16.43 8.64
C LEU A 135 10.57 -15.73 10.00
N GLU A 136 11.23 -16.37 10.96
CA GLU A 136 11.51 -15.79 12.28
C GLU A 136 12.44 -14.57 12.15
N PHE A 137 13.49 -14.69 11.34
CA PHE A 137 14.39 -13.58 11.05
C PHE A 137 13.66 -12.40 10.38
N VAL A 138 12.86 -12.67 9.35
CA VAL A 138 12.08 -11.62 8.66
C VAL A 138 11.15 -10.90 9.63
N VAL A 139 10.39 -11.65 10.46
CA VAL A 139 9.50 -11.04 11.45
C VAL A 139 10.25 -10.21 12.49
N ALA A 140 11.43 -10.70 12.93
CA ALA A 140 12.25 -9.97 13.89
C ALA A 140 12.91 -8.71 13.28
N SER A 141 13.15 -8.71 11.97
CA SER A 141 13.77 -7.59 11.23
C SER A 141 12.78 -6.51 10.83
N ILE A 142 11.47 -6.79 10.91
CA ILE A 142 10.43 -5.79 10.63
C ILE A 142 10.31 -4.89 11.86
N PRO A 143 10.55 -3.57 11.74
CA PRO A 143 10.34 -2.66 12.85
C PRO A 143 8.87 -2.74 13.30
N PRO A 144 8.60 -2.64 14.61
CA PRO A 144 7.23 -2.66 15.11
C PRO A 144 6.48 -1.47 14.51
N THR A 145 5.55 -1.76 13.59
CA THR A 145 4.54 -0.78 13.16
C THR A 145 3.82 -0.32 14.42
N SER A 146 3.68 1.00 14.61
CA SER A 146 3.09 1.61 15.80
C SER A 146 1.84 0.84 16.23
N LYS A 147 1.94 0.18 17.39
CA LYS A 147 0.87 -0.62 17.99
C LYS A 147 -0.38 0.22 18.21
N LYS A 148 -1.48 -0.18 17.54
CA LYS A 148 -2.78 -0.28 18.23
C LYS A 148 -3.29 -1.70 18.04
N GLU A 149 -3.55 -2.31 19.18
CA GLU A 149 -3.96 -3.70 19.37
C GLU A 149 -5.14 -4.10 18.50
N THR A 150 -5.14 -5.36 18.00
CA THR A 150 -6.32 -6.18 18.18
C THR A 150 -6.12 -7.63 17.68
N GLY A 151 -6.47 -8.58 18.56
CA GLY A 151 -7.26 -9.77 18.27
C GLY A 151 -6.72 -10.77 17.25
N ASN A 152 -6.21 -11.86 17.78
CA ASN A 152 -5.99 -13.14 17.12
C ASN A 152 -7.28 -13.62 16.41
N SER A 153 -7.33 -13.53 15.08
CA SER A 153 -8.41 -14.15 14.30
C SER A 153 -7.81 -14.98 13.16
N THR A 154 -7.79 -16.28 13.38
CA THR A 154 -7.47 -17.28 12.35
C THR A 154 -8.65 -17.37 11.38
N ARG A 155 -8.69 -16.55 10.34
CA ARG A 155 -9.66 -16.69 9.26
C ARG A 155 -9.10 -17.58 8.14
N LYS A 156 -9.75 -18.71 7.91
CA LYS A 156 -9.59 -19.50 6.69
C LYS A 156 -10.11 -18.66 5.51
N ILE A 157 -9.22 -18.25 4.63
CA ILE A 157 -9.59 -17.59 3.39
C ILE A 157 -9.92 -18.68 2.37
N GLN A 158 -11.18 -18.75 1.95
CA GLN A 158 -11.58 -19.53 0.78
C GLN A 158 -11.26 -18.72 -0.48
N PRO A 159 -10.67 -19.33 -1.52
CA PRO A 159 -10.48 -18.66 -2.81
C PRO A 159 -11.85 -18.41 -3.44
N ARG A 160 -12.12 -17.18 -3.87
CA ARG A 160 -13.28 -16.85 -4.70
C ARG A 160 -13.20 -17.67 -5.99
N ARG A 161 -14.16 -18.56 -6.17
CA ARG A 161 -14.44 -19.18 -7.47
C ARG A 161 -15.04 -18.12 -8.38
N ARG A 162 -14.61 -18.17 -9.65
CA ARG A 162 -15.22 -17.41 -10.74
C ARG A 162 -16.69 -17.76 -10.94
#